data_167c79d5d18bb47a03753f88cb611033
#
_entry.id   167c79d5d18bb47a03753f88cb611033
#
_cell.length_a   1.000
_cell.length_b   1.000
_cell.length_c   1.000
_cell.angle_alpha   90.00
_cell.angle_beta   90.00
_cell.angle_gamma   90.00
#
_symmetry.space_group_name_H-M   'P 1'
#
loop_
_entity.id
_entity.type
_entity.pdbx_description
1 polymer ?
#
loop_
_entity_poly.entity_id
_entity_poly.type
_entity_poly.pdbx_seq_one_letter_code
_entity_poly.pdbx_strand_id
1 'polypeptide(L)'
;MTRIEENRQIALRKLFGARNLPFPHGVTSVCSAHPLVIEAALRRAGMEHRAVLIEATCNQVNQEGGYTAMTPVDFRRFIEDVAAATDFPAERIILGGDHLGPNPWRKLAAEEAMLRAMAMVTAYVEAGFEKIHLDTSMGCAGEPMALDDELTAARAARLARVAEEAALRSGHRPPVYIVGTEVPPPGGATHALEEIEITRADAAMKTLAVHRASFAKAGLASAMERVIGIVVQPGVEFGNTDVAFYKPERAKSLIRSLDDMPGLVFEAHSTDYQPAEALSALVDDGFAILKVGPGLTFALREALYGLDAIADVLAGRTPRTGLVATMEKIMVEQPASWAAHYGGSPDEQRLQRHFSYSDRIRYYWPDPRASAAVGELFRRLPDEIPETLISQYLGRLYSDVVSKRVAPKARELCLAAIDTALAPYSGATANR
;
A
#
# COMPACT_ATOMS: atom_id res chain seq x y z
N MET A 1 26.25 1.87 -17.28
CA MET A 1 25.16 2.07 -16.28
C MET A 1 24.43 3.33 -16.67
N THR A 2 23.12 3.26 -16.82
CA THR A 2 22.30 4.43 -17.14
C THR A 2 22.15 5.33 -15.89
N ARG A 3 21.76 6.60 -16.08
CA ARG A 3 21.52 7.53 -14.98
C ARG A 3 20.41 7.01 -14.05
N ILE A 4 19.38 6.40 -14.62
CA ILE A 4 18.28 5.78 -13.87
C ILE A 4 18.80 4.65 -12.97
N GLU A 5 19.69 3.78 -13.49
CA GLU A 5 20.30 2.70 -12.70
C GLU A 5 21.16 3.23 -11.55
N GLU A 6 21.93 4.28 -11.80
CA GLU A 6 22.75 4.94 -10.78
C GLU A 6 21.86 5.52 -9.67
N ASN A 7 20.84 6.29 -10.03
CA ASN A 7 19.89 6.90 -9.10
C ASN A 7 19.21 5.82 -8.24
N ARG A 8 18.73 4.75 -8.88
CA ARG A 8 18.10 3.61 -8.20
C ARG A 8 19.04 2.96 -7.20
N GLN A 9 20.27 2.68 -7.57
CA GLN A 9 21.26 2.10 -6.65
C GLN A 9 21.53 2.99 -5.43
N ILE A 10 21.65 4.30 -5.62
CA ILE A 10 21.85 5.24 -4.52
C ILE A 10 20.64 5.26 -3.59
N ALA A 11 19.43 5.40 -4.15
CA ALA A 11 18.18 5.45 -3.37
C ALA A 11 17.96 4.15 -2.57
N LEU A 12 18.09 3.00 -3.21
CA LEU A 12 17.87 1.71 -2.57
C LEU A 12 18.96 1.38 -1.53
N ARG A 13 20.22 1.81 -1.75
CA ARG A 13 21.25 1.70 -0.72
C ARG A 13 20.89 2.47 0.55
N LYS A 14 20.30 3.65 0.43
CA LYS A 14 19.85 4.42 1.58
C LYS A 14 18.68 3.71 2.28
N LEU A 15 17.71 3.18 1.53
CA LEU A 15 16.55 2.47 2.08
C LEU A 15 16.95 1.18 2.79
N PHE A 16 17.72 0.31 2.15
CA PHE A 16 18.12 -0.98 2.70
C PHE A 16 19.24 -0.85 3.75
N GLY A 17 19.95 0.29 3.78
CA GLY A 17 21.00 0.53 4.75
C GLY A 17 22.15 -0.47 4.68
N ALA A 18 22.66 -0.87 5.86
CA ALA A 18 23.76 -1.81 5.98
C ALA A 18 23.34 -3.29 5.94
N ARG A 19 22.15 -3.61 5.48
CA ARG A 19 21.67 -4.98 5.33
C ARG A 19 22.51 -5.70 4.25
N ASN A 20 23.15 -6.83 4.63
CA ASN A 20 23.93 -7.64 3.71
C ASN A 20 23.03 -8.49 2.79
N LEU A 21 22.20 -7.82 2.01
CA LEU A 21 21.30 -8.44 1.04
C LEU A 21 21.65 -7.95 -0.36
N PRO A 22 21.44 -8.77 -1.40
CA PRO A 22 21.54 -8.30 -2.78
C PRO A 22 20.61 -7.10 -2.98
N PHE A 23 21.11 -6.06 -3.64
CA PHE A 23 20.28 -4.90 -3.97
C PHE A 23 19.25 -5.31 -5.01
N PRO A 24 17.95 -5.13 -4.75
CA PRO A 24 16.92 -5.44 -5.72
C PRO A 24 16.93 -4.41 -6.86
N HIS A 25 16.33 -4.77 -7.99
CA HIS A 25 16.10 -3.85 -9.11
C HIS A 25 15.07 -2.77 -8.77
N GLY A 26 14.09 -3.10 -7.96
CA GLY A 26 13.10 -2.21 -7.36
C GLY A 26 12.62 -2.76 -6.03
N VAL A 27 11.64 -2.13 -5.44
CA VAL A 27 11.03 -2.59 -4.19
C VAL A 27 9.51 -2.53 -4.27
N THR A 28 8.87 -3.63 -3.87
CA THR A 28 7.42 -3.68 -3.66
C THR A 28 7.12 -3.13 -2.27
N SER A 29 6.31 -2.09 -2.20
CA SER A 29 5.79 -1.57 -0.95
C SER A 29 4.40 -2.17 -0.68
N VAL A 30 4.32 -3.07 0.29
CA VAL A 30 3.09 -3.75 0.69
C VAL A 30 2.34 -2.88 1.70
N CYS A 31 1.27 -2.23 1.25
CA CYS A 31 0.48 -1.29 2.06
C CYS A 31 -0.77 -1.98 2.62
N SER A 32 -0.59 -2.83 3.63
CA SER A 32 -1.68 -3.58 4.24
C SER A 32 -1.46 -3.83 5.73
N ALA A 33 -2.57 -3.93 6.47
CA ALA A 33 -2.58 -4.33 7.87
C ALA A 33 -3.38 -5.64 8.07
N HIS A 34 -3.68 -6.38 6.99
CA HIS A 34 -4.40 -7.65 7.08
C HIS A 34 -3.42 -8.81 7.34
N PRO A 35 -3.63 -9.67 8.37
CA PRO A 35 -2.65 -10.69 8.75
C PRO A 35 -2.29 -11.67 7.62
N LEU A 36 -3.26 -12.14 6.83
CA LEU A 36 -2.99 -13.03 5.71
C LEU A 36 -2.22 -12.36 4.57
N VAL A 37 -2.41 -11.05 4.36
CA VAL A 37 -1.63 -10.29 3.37
C VAL A 37 -0.19 -10.16 3.81
N ILE A 38 0.04 -9.79 5.07
CA ILE A 38 1.38 -9.70 5.64
C ILE A 38 2.08 -11.07 5.58
N GLU A 39 1.40 -12.14 5.98
CA GLU A 39 1.96 -13.48 5.92
C GLU A 39 2.35 -13.90 4.50
N ALA A 40 1.48 -13.67 3.50
CA ALA A 40 1.80 -13.98 2.11
C ALA A 40 3.04 -13.21 1.62
N ALA A 41 3.13 -11.93 1.97
CA ALA A 41 4.29 -11.10 1.62
C ALA A 41 5.59 -11.59 2.27
N LEU A 42 5.55 -11.98 3.56
CA LEU A 42 6.71 -12.52 4.27
C LEU A 42 7.12 -13.88 3.71
N ARG A 43 6.17 -14.79 3.45
CA ARG A 43 6.45 -16.10 2.83
C ARG A 43 7.12 -15.93 1.47
N ARG A 44 6.63 -15.05 0.60
CA ARG A 44 7.24 -14.77 -0.69
C ARG A 44 8.66 -14.21 -0.55
N ALA A 45 8.84 -13.19 0.27
CA ALA A 45 10.16 -12.61 0.52
C ALA A 45 11.14 -13.64 1.11
N GLY A 46 10.64 -14.56 1.95
CA GLY A 46 11.41 -15.68 2.50
C GLY A 46 11.90 -16.64 1.42
N MET A 47 11.01 -17.07 0.52
CA MET A 47 11.36 -17.96 -0.61
C MET A 47 12.39 -17.30 -1.55
N GLU A 48 12.34 -15.99 -1.70
CA GLU A 48 13.25 -15.23 -2.57
C GLU A 48 14.52 -14.74 -1.85
N HIS A 49 14.66 -15.03 -0.57
CA HIS A 49 15.76 -14.54 0.26
C HIS A 49 15.96 -13.02 0.23
N ARG A 50 14.86 -12.25 0.16
CA ARG A 50 14.85 -10.78 0.02
C ARG A 50 14.37 -10.09 1.29
N ALA A 51 14.68 -8.79 1.40
CA ALA A 51 13.99 -7.92 2.34
C ALA A 51 12.58 -7.61 1.83
N VAL A 52 11.70 -7.24 2.75
CA VAL A 52 10.33 -6.81 2.46
C VAL A 52 10.08 -5.43 3.04
N LEU A 53 9.45 -4.56 2.26
CA LEU A 53 8.95 -3.26 2.71
C LEU A 53 7.45 -3.39 3.00
N ILE A 54 7.08 -3.21 4.26
CA ILE A 54 5.69 -3.21 4.72
C ILE A 54 5.36 -1.80 5.21
N GLU A 55 4.32 -1.22 4.67
CA GLU A 55 3.91 0.13 5.02
C GLU A 55 2.51 0.18 5.61
N ALA A 56 2.33 1.05 6.60
CA ALA A 56 1.03 1.42 7.12
C ALA A 56 0.68 2.85 6.69
N THR A 57 -0.53 3.06 6.16
CA THR A 57 -1.02 4.41 5.88
C THR A 57 -1.49 5.10 7.16
N CYS A 58 -1.49 6.44 7.15
CA CYS A 58 -2.00 7.25 8.27
C CYS A 58 -3.45 6.91 8.69
N ASN A 59 -4.26 6.37 7.75
CA ASN A 59 -5.63 5.95 8.04
C ASN A 59 -5.70 4.54 8.65
N GLN A 60 -4.73 3.68 8.32
CA GLN A 60 -4.65 2.32 8.89
C GLN A 60 -4.20 2.36 10.33
N VAL A 61 -3.12 3.09 10.58
CA VAL A 61 -2.39 3.11 11.85
C VAL A 61 -2.04 4.56 12.17
N ASN A 62 -2.29 5.00 13.37
CA ASN A 62 -1.83 6.28 13.90
C ASN A 62 -1.84 6.25 15.44
N GLN A 63 -1.42 7.32 16.09
CA GLN A 63 -1.39 7.38 17.56
C GLN A 63 -2.77 7.22 18.22
N GLU A 64 -3.86 7.39 17.47
CA GLU A 64 -5.25 7.21 17.91
C GLU A 64 -5.81 5.83 17.53
N GLY A 65 -5.00 4.98 16.84
CA GLY A 65 -5.34 3.62 16.42
C GLY A 65 -5.73 3.45 14.94
N GLY A 66 -6.11 4.52 14.24
CA GLY A 66 -6.63 4.42 12.87
C GLY A 66 -7.86 3.49 12.76
N TYR A 67 -8.17 2.98 11.56
CA TYR A 67 -9.31 2.07 11.42
C TYR A 67 -8.98 0.62 11.86
N THR A 68 -7.71 0.30 12.09
CA THR A 68 -7.27 -1.02 12.56
C THR A 68 -7.22 -1.13 14.08
N ALA A 69 -7.43 -0.02 14.79
CA ALA A 69 -7.23 0.14 16.22
C ALA A 69 -5.78 -0.16 16.69
N MET A 70 -4.79 -0.01 15.79
CA MET A 70 -3.36 -0.19 16.09
C MET A 70 -2.63 1.16 16.12
N THR A 71 -1.85 1.37 17.16
CA THR A 71 -0.79 2.39 17.16
C THR A 71 0.42 1.92 16.36
N PRO A 72 1.39 2.78 15.99
CA PRO A 72 2.60 2.34 15.29
C PRO A 72 3.39 1.25 16.03
N VAL A 73 3.42 1.29 17.36
CA VAL A 73 4.05 0.24 18.19
C VAL A 73 3.28 -1.08 18.10
N ASP A 74 1.94 -1.03 18.11
CA ASP A 74 1.10 -2.22 17.98
C ASP A 74 1.25 -2.84 16.59
N PHE A 75 1.30 -2.01 15.54
CA PHE A 75 1.52 -2.47 14.18
C PHE A 75 2.89 -3.14 14.02
N ARG A 76 3.95 -2.54 14.58
CA ARG A 76 5.27 -3.16 14.58
C ARG A 76 5.23 -4.54 15.25
N ARG A 77 4.66 -4.63 16.46
CA ARG A 77 4.53 -5.91 17.18
C ARG A 77 3.73 -6.92 16.36
N PHE A 78 2.61 -6.50 15.77
CA PHE A 78 1.80 -7.35 14.89
C PHE A 78 2.64 -7.92 13.72
N ILE A 79 3.47 -7.09 13.06
CA ILE A 79 4.35 -7.56 11.98
C ILE A 79 5.40 -8.55 12.51
N GLU A 80 6.02 -8.26 13.66
CA GLU A 80 7.00 -9.13 14.31
C GLU A 80 6.38 -10.48 14.71
N ASP A 81 5.15 -10.50 15.21
CA ASP A 81 4.41 -11.73 15.55
C ASP A 81 4.13 -12.58 14.31
N VAL A 82 3.71 -11.97 13.19
CA VAL A 82 3.52 -12.69 11.92
C VAL A 82 4.86 -13.21 11.38
N ALA A 83 5.92 -12.43 11.50
CA ALA A 83 7.27 -12.84 11.08
C ALA A 83 7.75 -14.06 11.87
N ALA A 84 7.59 -14.04 13.20
CA ALA A 84 7.93 -15.17 14.07
C ALA A 84 7.12 -16.43 13.72
N ALA A 85 5.81 -16.27 13.42
CA ALA A 85 4.94 -17.38 13.03
C ALA A 85 5.28 -17.98 11.64
N THR A 86 6.05 -17.26 10.82
CA THR A 86 6.46 -17.69 9.47
C THR A 86 7.97 -17.97 9.37
N ASP A 87 8.69 -17.96 10.48
CA ASP A 87 10.17 -18.10 10.55
C ASP A 87 10.88 -17.07 9.65
N PHE A 88 10.28 -15.88 9.46
CA PHE A 88 10.89 -14.83 8.65
C PHE A 88 11.82 -13.95 9.50
N PRO A 89 13.07 -13.71 9.05
CA PRO A 89 14.04 -12.91 9.81
C PRO A 89 13.60 -11.44 9.97
N ALA A 90 13.42 -10.99 11.21
CA ALA A 90 12.95 -9.63 11.50
C ALA A 90 13.86 -8.54 10.93
N GLU A 91 15.17 -8.78 10.85
CA GLU A 91 16.17 -7.87 10.29
C GLU A 91 16.00 -7.65 8.77
N ARG A 92 15.20 -8.45 8.10
CA ARG A 92 14.84 -8.29 6.68
C ARG A 92 13.56 -7.50 6.47
N ILE A 93 12.87 -7.12 7.54
CA ILE A 93 11.67 -6.28 7.47
C ILE A 93 12.09 -4.81 7.50
N ILE A 94 11.55 -4.03 6.56
CA ILE A 94 11.61 -2.57 6.57
C ILE A 94 10.19 -2.09 6.83
N LEU A 95 10.01 -1.30 7.88
CA LEU A 95 8.72 -0.67 8.16
C LEU A 95 8.69 0.74 7.57
N GLY A 96 7.58 1.05 6.88
CA GLY A 96 7.35 2.37 6.31
C GLY A 96 6.01 2.97 6.74
N GLY A 97 6.00 4.28 6.88
CA GLY A 97 4.78 5.07 7.06
C GLY A 97 4.40 5.75 5.75
N ASP A 98 3.17 5.54 5.32
CA ASP A 98 2.66 5.99 4.04
C ASP A 98 1.61 7.08 4.21
N HIS A 99 1.65 8.11 3.35
CA HIS A 99 0.77 9.28 3.43
C HIS A 99 0.74 9.92 4.83
N LEU A 100 1.90 10.02 5.51
CA LEU A 100 1.94 10.63 6.83
C LEU A 100 1.80 12.15 6.73
N GLY A 101 0.66 12.63 7.19
CA GLY A 101 0.30 14.04 7.12
C GLY A 101 -1.04 14.32 7.82
N PRO A 102 -1.60 15.52 7.65
CA PRO A 102 -2.80 15.96 8.35
C PRO A 102 -4.11 15.33 7.85
N ASN A 103 -4.08 14.53 6.78
CA ASN A 103 -5.25 13.99 6.09
C ASN A 103 -6.30 13.30 6.98
N PRO A 104 -5.94 12.48 8.00
CA PRO A 104 -6.94 11.89 8.92
C PRO A 104 -7.75 12.94 9.67
N TRP A 105 -7.18 14.11 9.88
CA TRP A 105 -7.76 15.21 10.64
C TRP A 105 -8.09 16.44 9.78
N ARG A 106 -8.19 16.30 8.45
CA ARG A 106 -8.42 17.43 7.52
C ARG A 106 -9.70 18.22 7.77
N LYS A 107 -10.63 17.70 8.57
CA LYS A 107 -11.84 18.41 9.00
C LYS A 107 -11.59 19.41 10.11
N LEU A 108 -10.42 19.41 10.73
CA LEU A 108 -9.98 20.35 11.75
C LEU A 108 -9.26 21.54 11.11
N ALA A 109 -9.06 22.61 11.88
CA ALA A 109 -8.21 23.72 11.48
C ALA A 109 -6.78 23.23 11.19
N ALA A 110 -6.10 23.86 10.24
CA ALA A 110 -4.79 23.42 9.73
C ALA A 110 -3.75 23.20 10.83
N GLU A 111 -3.63 24.11 11.79
CA GLU A 111 -2.62 23.99 12.85
C GLU A 111 -2.93 22.83 13.81
N GLU A 112 -4.20 22.60 14.14
CA GLU A 112 -4.60 21.46 14.96
C GLU A 112 -4.36 20.13 14.24
N ALA A 113 -4.72 20.04 12.95
CA ALA A 113 -4.46 18.86 12.13
C ALA A 113 -2.95 18.58 12.01
N MET A 114 -2.13 19.63 11.85
CA MET A 114 -0.67 19.51 11.79
C MET A 114 -0.06 19.07 13.13
N LEU A 115 -0.55 19.55 14.27
CA LEU A 115 -0.09 19.07 15.58
C LEU A 115 -0.33 17.56 15.74
N ARG A 116 -1.51 17.08 15.32
CA ARG A 116 -1.81 15.63 15.32
C ARG A 116 -0.93 14.85 14.34
N ALA A 117 -0.67 15.41 13.15
CA ALA A 117 0.24 14.80 12.17
C ALA A 117 1.69 14.73 12.71
N MET A 118 2.16 15.75 13.41
CA MET A 118 3.47 15.75 14.07
C MET A 118 3.55 14.65 15.15
N ALA A 119 2.51 14.50 15.98
CA ALA A 119 2.44 13.43 16.97
C ALA A 119 2.44 12.05 16.32
N MET A 120 1.72 11.88 15.20
CA MET A 120 1.72 10.65 14.42
C MET A 120 3.11 10.30 13.89
N VAL A 121 3.77 11.23 13.21
CA VAL A 121 5.13 11.01 12.65
C VAL A 121 6.12 10.67 13.76
N THR A 122 6.04 11.36 14.91
CA THR A 122 6.84 11.04 16.11
C THR A 122 6.61 9.59 16.52
N ALA A 123 5.36 9.14 16.65
CA ALA A 123 5.04 7.78 17.08
C ALA A 123 5.53 6.72 16.08
N TYR A 124 5.48 7.00 14.77
CA TYR A 124 6.03 6.09 13.75
C TYR A 124 7.55 5.93 13.90
N VAL A 125 8.27 7.03 14.02
CA VAL A 125 9.74 6.99 14.14
C VAL A 125 10.18 6.37 15.45
N GLU A 126 9.54 6.69 16.57
CA GLU A 126 9.81 6.08 17.88
C GLU A 126 9.48 4.57 17.88
N ALA A 127 8.53 4.12 17.06
CA ALA A 127 8.27 2.70 16.82
C ALA A 127 9.30 2.04 15.87
N GLY A 128 10.27 2.78 15.33
CA GLY A 128 11.35 2.25 14.49
C GLY A 128 10.99 2.10 13.02
N PHE A 129 10.06 2.89 12.50
CA PHE A 129 9.80 2.96 11.05
C PHE A 129 10.93 3.68 10.35
N GLU A 130 11.40 3.11 9.25
CA GLU A 130 12.63 3.51 8.56
C GLU A 130 12.40 4.30 7.27
N LYS A 131 11.21 4.20 6.66
CA LYS A 131 10.79 4.99 5.49
C LYS A 131 9.56 5.80 5.85
N ILE A 132 9.60 7.10 5.60
CA ILE A 132 8.50 8.02 5.92
C ILE A 132 8.10 8.79 4.66
N HIS A 133 6.89 8.57 4.18
CA HIS A 133 6.28 9.38 3.14
C HIS A 133 5.56 10.58 3.78
N LEU A 134 6.06 11.78 3.52
CA LEU A 134 5.54 13.05 4.02
C LEU A 134 4.50 13.59 3.04
N ASP A 135 3.22 13.39 3.32
CA ASP A 135 2.10 13.85 2.50
C ASP A 135 1.35 14.99 3.18
N THR A 136 1.57 16.20 2.70
CA THR A 136 1.00 17.43 3.23
C THR A 136 0.29 18.29 2.19
N SER A 137 -0.05 17.70 1.05
CA SER A 137 -0.63 18.39 -0.11
C SER A 137 -2.12 18.70 0.02
N MET A 138 -2.84 17.95 0.86
CA MET A 138 -4.27 18.14 1.05
C MET A 138 -4.56 19.23 2.08
N GLY A 139 -5.49 20.13 1.72
CA GLY A 139 -5.95 21.19 2.61
C GLY A 139 -6.81 20.71 3.76
N CYS A 140 -6.74 21.42 4.88
CA CYS A 140 -7.57 21.25 6.06
C CYS A 140 -8.82 22.15 6.00
N ALA A 141 -9.61 22.20 7.09
CA ALA A 141 -10.80 23.03 7.13
C ALA A 141 -10.48 24.51 6.84
N GLY A 142 -11.19 25.07 5.87
CA GLY A 142 -11.00 26.46 5.43
C GLY A 142 -9.89 26.68 4.40
N GLU A 143 -9.18 25.62 3.99
CA GLU A 143 -8.15 25.69 2.96
C GLU A 143 -8.64 25.12 1.62
N PRO A 144 -7.97 25.45 0.49
CA PRO A 144 -8.21 24.78 -0.78
C PRO A 144 -7.99 23.26 -0.67
N MET A 145 -8.67 22.46 -1.52
CA MET A 145 -8.54 21.02 -1.51
C MET A 145 -7.09 20.57 -1.73
N ALA A 146 -6.38 21.19 -2.68
CA ALA A 146 -4.96 21.02 -2.91
C ALA A 146 -4.22 22.31 -2.54
N LEU A 147 -3.15 22.19 -1.78
CA LEU A 147 -2.33 23.31 -1.35
C LEU A 147 -1.28 23.64 -2.43
N ASP A 148 -0.75 24.86 -2.37
CA ASP A 148 0.42 25.23 -3.17
C ASP A 148 1.68 24.47 -2.69
N ASP A 149 2.68 24.40 -3.58
CA ASP A 149 3.92 23.66 -3.34
C ASP A 149 4.70 24.20 -2.14
N GLU A 150 4.71 25.52 -1.94
CA GLU A 150 5.45 26.20 -0.90
C GLU A 150 4.89 25.83 0.50
N LEU A 151 3.59 25.89 0.66
CA LEU A 151 2.92 25.50 1.91
C LEU A 151 3.04 24.00 2.17
N THR A 152 2.88 23.18 1.11
CA THR A 152 3.10 21.72 1.16
C THR A 152 4.50 21.41 1.68
N ALA A 153 5.54 21.98 1.07
CA ALA A 153 6.93 21.74 1.46
C ALA A 153 7.26 22.28 2.86
N ALA A 154 6.66 23.43 3.26
CA ALA A 154 6.85 23.97 4.59
C ALA A 154 6.25 23.05 5.67
N ARG A 155 5.08 22.46 5.42
CA ARG A 155 4.47 21.46 6.30
C ARG A 155 5.28 20.16 6.35
N ALA A 156 5.76 19.67 5.19
CA ALA A 156 6.63 18.49 5.12
C ALA A 156 7.93 18.70 5.94
N ALA A 157 8.53 19.90 5.88
CA ALA A 157 9.70 20.22 6.70
C ALA A 157 9.40 20.22 8.20
N ARG A 158 8.19 20.65 8.63
CA ARG A 158 7.76 20.53 10.04
C ARG A 158 7.67 19.07 10.48
N LEU A 159 7.10 18.20 9.65
CA LEU A 159 7.00 16.75 9.93
C LEU A 159 8.38 16.09 9.94
N ALA A 160 9.26 16.44 8.98
CA ALA A 160 10.62 15.94 8.96
C ALA A 160 11.38 16.33 10.24
N ARG A 161 11.21 17.54 10.75
CA ARG A 161 11.84 17.99 12.00
C ARG A 161 11.49 17.07 13.17
N VAL A 162 10.20 16.80 13.38
CA VAL A 162 9.80 15.94 14.52
C VAL A 162 10.23 14.49 14.30
N ALA A 163 10.36 14.04 13.06
CA ALA A 163 10.92 12.72 12.72
C ALA A 163 12.40 12.63 13.12
N GLU A 164 13.22 13.65 12.79
CA GLU A 164 14.63 13.71 13.16
C GLU A 164 14.82 13.76 14.68
N GLU A 165 14.03 14.59 15.36
CA GLU A 165 14.03 14.69 16.82
C GLU A 165 13.61 13.38 17.48
N ALA A 166 12.59 12.70 16.96
CA ALA A 166 12.14 11.41 17.46
C ALA A 166 13.21 10.32 17.28
N ALA A 167 13.86 10.26 16.13
CA ALA A 167 14.95 9.32 15.87
C ALA A 167 16.10 9.52 16.85
N LEU A 168 16.50 10.78 17.08
CA LEU A 168 17.55 11.11 18.05
C LEU A 168 17.19 10.68 19.48
N ARG A 169 15.93 10.98 19.91
CA ARG A 169 15.49 10.63 21.29
C ARG A 169 15.41 9.13 21.52
N SER A 170 14.93 8.38 20.52
CA SER A 170 14.75 6.92 20.63
C SER A 170 16.03 6.11 20.33
N GLY A 171 17.10 6.77 19.87
CA GLY A 171 18.33 6.10 19.45
C GLY A 171 18.18 5.30 18.17
N HIS A 172 17.11 5.54 17.40
CA HIS A 172 16.91 4.91 16.11
C HIS A 172 17.72 5.62 15.02
N ARG A 173 18.00 4.90 13.95
CA ARG A 173 18.56 5.48 12.73
C ARG A 173 17.56 6.47 12.15
N PRO A 174 17.97 7.70 11.76
CA PRO A 174 17.10 8.63 11.08
C PRO A 174 16.50 8.01 9.81
N PRO A 175 15.19 8.20 9.56
CA PRO A 175 14.51 7.57 8.43
C PRO A 175 14.95 8.15 7.08
N VAL A 176 14.67 7.41 6.01
CA VAL A 176 14.64 7.95 4.65
C VAL A 176 13.26 8.53 4.37
N TYR A 177 13.20 9.49 3.46
CA TYR A 177 11.97 10.22 3.16
C TYR A 177 11.54 10.04 1.72
N ILE A 178 10.24 10.02 1.51
CA ILE A 178 9.56 10.27 0.24
C ILE A 178 8.77 11.57 0.39
N VAL A 179 8.78 12.40 -0.64
CA VAL A 179 8.05 13.67 -0.68
C VAL A 179 7.14 13.73 -1.92
N GLY A 180 6.21 14.65 -1.93
CA GLY A 180 5.23 14.78 -3.00
C GLY A 180 4.02 13.87 -2.81
N THR A 181 3.07 14.02 -3.69
CA THR A 181 1.87 13.19 -3.76
C THR A 181 1.27 13.27 -5.16
N GLU A 182 0.52 12.25 -5.54
CA GLU A 182 -0.34 12.31 -6.72
C GLU A 182 -1.69 12.97 -6.39
N VAL A 183 -2.25 13.65 -7.38
CA VAL A 183 -3.60 14.21 -7.31
C VAL A 183 -4.37 13.70 -8.54
N PRO A 184 -5.49 13.03 -8.36
CA PRO A 184 -6.22 12.72 -7.11
C PRO A 184 -5.56 11.62 -6.28
N PRO A 185 -5.91 11.49 -4.97
CA PRO A 185 -5.40 10.41 -4.13
C PRO A 185 -5.79 9.02 -4.68
N PRO A 186 -4.96 7.98 -4.45
CA PRO A 186 -5.16 6.62 -4.95
C PRO A 186 -6.55 6.06 -4.67
N GLY A 187 -7.19 5.43 -5.67
CA GLY A 187 -8.54 4.86 -5.57
C GLY A 187 -9.63 5.90 -5.33
N GLY A 188 -9.32 7.17 -5.54
CA GLY A 188 -10.25 8.30 -5.42
C GLY A 188 -10.77 8.86 -6.74
N ALA A 189 -10.37 8.28 -7.87
CA ALA A 189 -10.83 8.72 -9.17
C ALA A 189 -12.34 8.49 -9.32
N THR A 190 -13.11 9.57 -9.32
CA THR A 190 -14.56 9.58 -9.58
C THR A 190 -14.85 9.92 -11.04
N HIS A 191 -13.83 10.19 -11.85
CA HIS A 191 -13.90 10.55 -13.26
C HIS A 191 -13.34 9.43 -14.15
N ALA A 192 -13.63 9.48 -15.45
CA ALA A 192 -13.15 8.48 -16.40
C ALA A 192 -11.60 8.36 -16.35
N LEU A 193 -11.10 7.14 -16.18
CA LEU A 193 -9.67 6.86 -16.07
C LEU A 193 -8.90 7.16 -17.38
N GLU A 194 -9.58 7.38 -18.47
CA GLU A 194 -8.98 7.73 -19.77
C GLU A 194 -8.27 9.11 -19.76
N GLU A 195 -8.62 9.97 -18.81
CA GLU A 195 -8.11 11.36 -18.70
C GLU A 195 -7.05 11.54 -17.59
N ILE A 196 -6.45 10.47 -17.06
CA ILE A 196 -5.44 10.61 -16.02
C ILE A 196 -4.25 11.39 -16.56
N GLU A 197 -4.02 12.55 -15.95
CA GLU A 197 -2.89 13.42 -16.27
C GLU A 197 -1.62 12.87 -15.63
N ILE A 198 -0.59 12.66 -16.46
CA ILE A 198 0.73 12.26 -15.98
C ILE A 198 1.41 13.49 -15.37
N THR A 199 2.11 13.30 -14.26
CA THR A 199 2.91 14.37 -13.64
C THR A 199 3.89 14.96 -14.67
N ARG A 200 3.82 16.25 -14.85
CA ARG A 200 4.72 16.96 -15.77
C ARG A 200 6.13 16.98 -15.19
N ALA A 201 7.14 16.88 -16.05
CA ALA A 201 8.54 16.92 -15.65
C ALA A 201 8.90 18.20 -14.86
N ASP A 202 8.42 19.36 -15.32
CA ASP A 202 8.63 20.64 -14.65
C ASP A 202 7.95 20.70 -13.27
N ALA A 203 6.79 20.07 -13.09
CA ALA A 203 6.10 19.98 -11.81
C ALA A 203 6.89 19.10 -10.81
N ALA A 204 7.38 17.93 -11.25
CA ALA A 204 8.21 17.06 -10.39
C ALA A 204 9.52 17.76 -9.97
N MET A 205 10.17 18.46 -10.90
CA MET A 205 11.38 19.25 -10.59
C MET A 205 11.08 20.41 -9.63
N LYS A 206 9.96 21.10 -9.82
CA LYS A 206 9.51 22.18 -8.93
C LYS A 206 9.25 21.64 -7.53
N THR A 207 8.53 20.53 -7.40
CA THR A 207 8.27 19.86 -6.11
C THR A 207 9.59 19.62 -5.36
N LEU A 208 10.59 19.05 -6.03
CA LEU A 208 11.89 18.81 -5.43
C LEU A 208 12.59 20.11 -5.00
N ALA A 209 12.59 21.13 -5.86
CA ALA A 209 13.25 22.41 -5.60
C ALA A 209 12.63 23.12 -4.37
N VAL A 210 11.30 23.14 -4.28
CA VAL A 210 10.59 23.78 -3.17
C VAL A 210 10.81 23.03 -1.86
N HIS A 211 10.82 21.68 -1.87
CA HIS A 211 11.18 20.89 -0.69
C HIS A 211 12.62 21.15 -0.25
N ARG A 212 13.59 21.20 -1.18
CA ARG A 212 14.98 21.54 -0.85
C ARG A 212 15.09 22.90 -0.17
N ALA A 213 14.42 23.92 -0.70
CA ALA A 213 14.42 25.25 -0.12
C ALA A 213 13.80 25.26 1.28
N SER A 214 12.66 24.58 1.48
CA SER A 214 11.97 24.52 2.76
C SER A 214 12.77 23.77 3.83
N PHE A 215 13.40 22.64 3.46
CA PHE A 215 14.25 21.87 4.36
C PHE A 215 15.52 22.65 4.72
N ALA A 216 16.14 23.35 3.76
CA ALA A 216 17.29 24.22 4.03
C ALA A 216 16.93 25.36 4.99
N LYS A 217 15.81 26.06 4.75
CA LYS A 217 15.28 27.11 5.65
C LYS A 217 15.00 26.57 7.04
N ALA A 218 14.57 25.32 7.14
CA ALA A 218 14.33 24.63 8.42
C ALA A 218 15.59 24.08 9.09
N GLY A 219 16.80 24.19 8.49
CA GLY A 219 18.02 23.61 9.03
C GLY A 219 18.08 22.09 8.93
N LEU A 220 17.37 21.49 7.98
CA LEU A 220 17.21 20.05 7.80
C LEU A 220 17.97 19.52 6.56
N ALA A 221 19.15 20.07 6.27
CA ALA A 221 19.96 19.66 5.12
C ALA A 221 20.25 18.14 5.12
N SER A 222 20.61 17.57 6.27
CA SER A 222 20.86 16.12 6.41
C SER A 222 19.61 15.27 6.16
N ALA A 223 18.42 15.73 6.57
CA ALA A 223 17.17 15.04 6.25
C ALA A 223 16.88 15.09 4.74
N MET A 224 17.15 16.23 4.08
CA MET A 224 16.99 16.36 2.62
C MET A 224 17.91 15.41 1.85
N GLU A 225 19.12 15.15 2.33
CA GLU A 225 20.03 14.15 1.74
C GLU A 225 19.49 12.72 1.83
N ARG A 226 18.56 12.48 2.76
CA ARG A 226 17.86 11.18 2.93
C ARG A 226 16.51 11.13 2.24
N VAL A 227 16.09 12.16 1.53
CA VAL A 227 15.00 12.04 0.56
C VAL A 227 15.51 11.13 -0.57
N ILE A 228 14.82 10.02 -0.80
CA ILE A 228 15.21 9.00 -1.77
C ILE A 228 14.24 8.92 -2.96
N GLY A 229 13.07 9.54 -2.84
CA GLY A 229 12.10 9.49 -3.93
C GLY A 229 11.05 10.59 -3.86
N ILE A 230 10.37 10.74 -4.98
CA ILE A 230 9.24 11.63 -5.17
C ILE A 230 8.05 10.81 -5.65
N VAL A 231 6.88 11.03 -5.02
CA VAL A 231 5.62 10.47 -5.53
C VAL A 231 5.20 11.26 -6.76
N VAL A 232 4.87 10.54 -7.82
CA VAL A 232 4.38 11.12 -9.08
C VAL A 232 3.29 10.23 -9.67
N GLN A 233 2.43 10.80 -10.52
CA GLN A 233 1.44 10.06 -11.29
C GLN A 233 2.03 9.63 -12.64
N PRO A 234 2.34 8.32 -12.85
CA PRO A 234 2.87 7.82 -14.12
C PRO A 234 1.79 7.52 -15.17
N GLY A 235 0.52 7.76 -14.86
CA GLY A 235 -0.62 7.39 -15.70
C GLY A 235 -1.23 6.03 -15.34
N VAL A 236 -1.04 5.58 -14.08
CA VAL A 236 -1.68 4.38 -13.54
C VAL A 236 -2.70 4.74 -12.46
N GLU A 237 -3.85 4.13 -12.50
CA GLU A 237 -4.89 4.28 -11.47
C GLU A 237 -5.91 3.15 -11.61
N PHE A 238 -6.70 2.95 -10.58
CA PHE A 238 -7.86 2.07 -10.63
C PHE A 238 -9.10 2.75 -10.02
N GLY A 239 -10.20 2.58 -10.70
CA GLY A 239 -11.52 3.07 -10.27
C GLY A 239 -12.31 2.00 -9.52
N ASN A 240 -13.62 2.05 -9.71
CA ASN A 240 -14.51 1.02 -9.17
C ASN A 240 -14.58 -0.21 -10.07
N THR A 241 -14.48 -0.02 -11.38
CA THR A 241 -14.73 -1.07 -12.40
C THR A 241 -13.64 -1.18 -13.46
N ASP A 242 -12.70 -0.26 -13.49
CA ASP A 242 -11.72 -0.10 -14.55
C ASP A 242 -10.32 0.17 -13.99
N VAL A 243 -9.30 -0.03 -14.81
CA VAL A 243 -7.88 0.16 -14.48
C VAL A 243 -7.19 0.88 -15.63
N ALA A 244 -6.49 1.97 -15.33
CA ALA A 244 -5.58 2.62 -16.26
C ALA A 244 -4.21 1.92 -16.21
N PHE A 245 -3.80 1.35 -17.35
CA PHE A 245 -2.52 0.65 -17.44
C PHE A 245 -1.39 1.59 -17.82
N TYR A 246 -0.20 1.31 -17.28
CA TYR A 246 1.01 2.05 -17.58
C TYR A 246 1.34 2.02 -19.07
N LYS A 247 1.67 3.20 -19.61
CA LYS A 247 2.08 3.40 -21.00
C LYS A 247 3.38 4.21 -21.03
N PRO A 248 4.56 3.57 -21.18
CA PRO A 248 5.86 4.24 -21.12
C PRO A 248 5.97 5.44 -22.05
N GLU A 249 5.36 5.35 -23.23
CA GLU A 249 5.40 6.42 -24.24
C GLU A 249 4.75 7.73 -23.77
N ARG A 250 3.80 7.68 -22.82
CA ARG A 250 3.17 8.86 -22.23
C ARG A 250 4.04 9.49 -21.15
N ALA A 251 4.86 8.72 -20.43
CA ALA A 251 5.68 9.16 -19.31
C ALA A 251 7.09 9.61 -19.69
N LYS A 252 7.47 9.57 -20.97
CA LYS A 252 8.85 9.86 -21.45
C LYS A 252 9.46 11.16 -20.93
N SER A 253 8.68 12.24 -20.86
CA SER A 253 9.17 13.52 -20.35
C SER A 253 9.47 13.45 -18.85
N LEU A 254 8.57 12.84 -18.09
CA LEU A 254 8.73 12.62 -16.66
C LEU A 254 9.95 11.73 -16.38
N ILE A 255 10.11 10.61 -17.09
CA ILE A 255 11.23 9.69 -16.94
C ILE A 255 12.56 10.42 -17.13
N ARG A 256 12.69 11.24 -18.20
CA ARG A 256 13.90 12.00 -18.47
C ARG A 256 14.25 13.00 -17.37
N SER A 257 13.29 13.52 -16.63
CA SER A 257 13.59 14.46 -15.54
C SER A 257 14.39 13.83 -14.40
N LEU A 258 14.44 12.49 -14.28
CA LEU A 258 15.33 11.81 -13.34
C LEU A 258 16.82 12.03 -13.60
N ASP A 259 17.20 12.40 -14.83
CA ASP A 259 18.58 12.74 -15.16
C ASP A 259 19.07 13.99 -14.38
N ASP A 260 18.13 14.88 -14.03
CA ASP A 260 18.37 16.11 -13.26
C ASP A 260 18.12 15.94 -11.75
N MET A 261 17.80 14.72 -11.31
CA MET A 261 17.48 14.38 -9.91
C MET A 261 18.40 13.28 -9.37
N PRO A 262 19.73 13.53 -9.24
CA PRO A 262 20.68 12.50 -8.86
C PRO A 262 20.36 11.88 -7.50
N GLY A 263 20.40 10.54 -7.45
CA GLY A 263 20.16 9.75 -6.25
C GLY A 263 18.69 9.64 -5.82
N LEU A 264 17.73 10.08 -6.67
CA LEU A 264 16.29 9.94 -6.45
C LEU A 264 15.68 8.92 -7.41
N VAL A 265 14.58 8.33 -6.98
CA VAL A 265 13.69 7.49 -7.79
C VAL A 265 12.26 8.05 -7.74
N PHE A 266 11.41 7.60 -8.64
CA PHE A 266 9.98 7.80 -8.48
C PHE A 266 9.36 6.70 -7.63
N GLU A 267 8.39 7.08 -6.81
CA GLU A 267 7.47 6.18 -6.15
C GLU A 267 6.13 6.25 -6.87
N ALA A 268 5.65 5.11 -7.37
CA ALA A 268 4.36 4.99 -8.04
C ALA A 268 3.33 4.41 -7.09
N HIS A 269 2.25 5.12 -6.87
CA HIS A 269 1.06 4.66 -6.15
C HIS A 269 0.05 4.05 -7.13
N SER A 270 -1.02 3.46 -6.60
CA SER A 270 -2.11 2.87 -7.40
C SER A 270 -1.64 1.87 -8.48
N THR A 271 -0.54 1.16 -8.22
CA THR A 271 -0.02 0.16 -9.17
C THR A 271 -0.77 -1.17 -9.11
N ASP A 272 -1.81 -1.25 -8.28
CA ASP A 272 -2.67 -2.43 -8.17
C ASP A 272 -3.26 -2.81 -9.54
N TYR A 273 -3.42 -4.11 -9.76
CA TYR A 273 -4.02 -4.69 -10.98
C TYR A 273 -3.22 -4.48 -12.28
N GLN A 274 -2.02 -3.91 -12.22
CA GLN A 274 -1.16 -3.77 -13.39
C GLN A 274 -0.65 -5.13 -13.88
N PRO A 275 -0.58 -5.38 -15.20
CA PRO A 275 0.05 -6.60 -15.73
C PRO A 275 1.56 -6.61 -15.46
N ALA A 276 2.16 -7.80 -15.45
CA ALA A 276 3.57 -8.00 -15.10
C ALA A 276 4.53 -7.15 -15.97
N GLU A 277 4.21 -7.01 -17.25
CA GLU A 277 5.00 -6.22 -18.20
C GLU A 277 4.96 -4.72 -17.86
N ALA A 278 3.80 -4.21 -17.43
CA ALA A 278 3.64 -2.83 -17.01
C ALA A 278 4.41 -2.53 -15.71
N LEU A 279 4.36 -3.45 -14.73
CA LEU A 279 5.15 -3.31 -13.49
C LEU A 279 6.65 -3.34 -13.79
N SER A 280 7.11 -4.23 -14.68
CA SER A 280 8.50 -4.29 -15.10
C SER A 280 8.93 -3.01 -15.81
N ALA A 281 8.11 -2.48 -16.71
CA ALA A 281 8.39 -1.23 -17.41
C ALA A 281 8.45 -0.04 -16.44
N LEU A 282 7.56 0.03 -15.44
CA LEU A 282 7.62 1.05 -14.39
C LEU A 282 8.99 1.05 -13.69
N VAL A 283 9.47 -0.13 -13.25
CA VAL A 283 10.76 -0.23 -12.55
C VAL A 283 11.92 0.17 -13.47
N ASP A 284 11.91 -0.30 -14.72
CA ASP A 284 12.94 0.03 -15.72
C ASP A 284 12.98 1.54 -16.00
N ASP A 285 11.83 2.20 -16.01
CA ASP A 285 11.65 3.64 -16.25
C ASP A 285 11.94 4.52 -15.00
N GLY A 286 12.38 3.90 -13.88
CA GLY A 286 12.81 4.65 -12.69
C GLY A 286 11.75 4.79 -11.59
N PHE A 287 10.56 4.20 -11.76
CA PHE A 287 9.58 4.07 -10.68
C PHE A 287 9.96 2.85 -9.82
N ALA A 288 11.07 2.99 -9.08
CA ALA A 288 11.71 1.88 -8.39
C ALA A 288 10.96 1.44 -7.12
N ILE A 289 9.99 2.20 -6.64
CA ILE A 289 9.13 1.86 -5.49
C ILE A 289 7.70 1.74 -6.01
N LEU A 290 7.16 0.52 -5.96
CA LEU A 290 5.80 0.21 -6.42
C LEU A 290 4.89 -0.06 -5.23
N LYS A 291 3.84 0.74 -5.07
CA LYS A 291 2.86 0.60 -3.99
C LYS A 291 1.74 -0.35 -4.39
N VAL A 292 1.45 -1.34 -3.54
CA VAL A 292 0.33 -2.26 -3.70
C VAL A 292 -0.42 -2.44 -2.38
N GLY A 293 -1.73 -2.38 -2.43
CA GLY A 293 -2.57 -2.50 -1.23
C GLY A 293 -3.95 -3.09 -1.50
N PRO A 294 -4.90 -2.34 -2.07
CA PRO A 294 -6.26 -2.84 -2.35
C PRO A 294 -6.29 -4.13 -3.17
N GLY A 295 -5.42 -4.29 -4.16
CA GLY A 295 -5.37 -5.51 -4.97
C GLY A 295 -5.04 -6.77 -4.18
N LEU A 296 -4.30 -6.66 -3.07
CA LEU A 296 -3.97 -7.80 -2.21
C LEU A 296 -5.16 -8.23 -1.35
N THR A 297 -5.89 -7.28 -0.79
CA THR A 297 -7.11 -7.58 -0.04
C THR A 297 -8.26 -7.96 -0.96
N PHE A 298 -8.28 -7.47 -2.18
CA PHE A 298 -9.19 -7.89 -3.25
C PHE A 298 -8.98 -9.38 -3.60
N ALA A 299 -7.75 -9.81 -3.82
CA ALA A 299 -7.43 -11.22 -4.07
C ALA A 299 -7.83 -12.12 -2.90
N LEU A 300 -7.59 -11.65 -1.66
CA LEU A 300 -8.06 -12.35 -0.46
C LEU A 300 -9.59 -12.45 -0.43
N ARG A 301 -10.31 -11.37 -0.72
CA ARG A 301 -11.78 -11.35 -0.76
C ARG A 301 -12.31 -12.31 -1.82
N GLU A 302 -11.70 -12.35 -3.03
CA GLU A 302 -12.07 -13.32 -4.07
C GLU A 302 -11.95 -14.76 -3.55
N ALA A 303 -10.83 -15.10 -2.91
CA ALA A 303 -10.62 -16.43 -2.34
C ALA A 303 -11.64 -16.76 -1.23
N LEU A 304 -11.85 -15.84 -0.30
CA LEU A 304 -12.82 -16.03 0.79
C LEU A 304 -14.25 -16.21 0.27
N TYR A 305 -14.64 -15.48 -0.76
CA TYR A 305 -15.98 -15.60 -1.37
C TYR A 305 -16.13 -16.89 -2.18
N GLY A 306 -15.07 -17.31 -2.87
CA GLY A 306 -15.05 -18.63 -3.49
C GLY A 306 -15.19 -19.78 -2.47
N LEU A 307 -14.48 -19.66 -1.35
CA LEU A 307 -14.59 -20.62 -0.24
C LEU A 307 -15.98 -20.61 0.43
N ASP A 308 -16.62 -19.44 0.57
CA ASP A 308 -17.99 -19.34 1.11
C ASP A 308 -18.99 -20.05 0.18
N ALA A 309 -18.86 -19.89 -1.14
CA ALA A 309 -19.66 -20.61 -2.12
C ALA A 309 -19.41 -22.13 -2.07
N ILE A 310 -18.17 -22.57 -1.91
CA ILE A 310 -17.82 -23.99 -1.72
C ILE A 310 -18.49 -24.56 -0.46
N ALA A 311 -18.41 -23.83 0.66
CA ALA A 311 -19.02 -24.26 1.93
C ALA A 311 -20.54 -24.40 1.81
N ASP A 312 -21.19 -23.54 1.05
CA ASP A 312 -22.64 -23.64 0.83
C ASP A 312 -23.02 -24.84 -0.06
N VAL A 313 -22.23 -25.11 -1.12
CA VAL A 313 -22.41 -26.31 -1.98
C VAL A 313 -22.27 -27.59 -1.15
N LEU A 314 -21.22 -27.69 -0.35
CA LEU A 314 -20.97 -28.87 0.49
C LEU A 314 -22.07 -29.08 1.55
N ALA A 315 -22.66 -28.01 2.06
CA ALA A 315 -23.75 -28.07 3.03
C ALA A 315 -25.13 -28.27 2.39
N GLY A 316 -25.25 -28.30 1.06
CA GLY A 316 -26.55 -28.38 0.37
C GLY A 316 -27.45 -27.18 0.65
N ARG A 317 -26.89 -26.01 0.89
CA ARG A 317 -27.63 -24.81 1.31
C ARG A 317 -27.73 -23.78 0.18
N THR A 318 -28.83 -23.03 0.18
CA THR A 318 -28.92 -21.81 -0.62
C THR A 318 -28.20 -20.66 0.09
N PRO A 319 -27.33 -19.85 -0.59
CA PRO A 319 -26.52 -18.83 0.04
C PRO A 319 -27.39 -17.72 0.68
N ARG A 320 -27.56 -17.69 1.98
CA ARG A 320 -28.30 -16.62 2.69
C ARG A 320 -27.65 -16.19 4.01
N THR A 321 -26.65 -16.91 4.52
CA THR A 321 -26.14 -16.71 5.90
C THR A 321 -24.61 -16.88 6.03
N GLY A 322 -23.85 -16.75 4.94
CA GLY A 322 -22.40 -16.92 4.92
C GLY A 322 -21.62 -15.63 5.17
N LEU A 323 -20.36 -15.67 4.83
CA LEU A 323 -19.44 -14.54 4.95
C LEU A 323 -19.93 -13.32 4.12
N VAL A 324 -20.39 -13.55 2.89
CA VAL A 324 -20.88 -12.48 1.99
C VAL A 324 -22.03 -11.71 2.64
N ALA A 325 -23.01 -12.43 3.22
CA ALA A 325 -24.15 -11.80 3.88
C ALA A 325 -23.74 -11.02 5.14
N THR A 326 -22.77 -11.53 5.89
CA THR A 326 -22.23 -10.85 7.07
C THR A 326 -21.52 -9.57 6.69
N MET A 327 -20.66 -9.60 5.66
CA MET A 327 -19.95 -8.40 5.18
C MET A 327 -20.91 -7.34 4.65
N GLU A 328 -21.95 -7.73 3.89
CA GLU A 328 -22.97 -6.80 3.42
C GLU A 328 -23.67 -6.10 4.59
N LYS A 329 -24.08 -6.88 5.60
CA LYS A 329 -24.70 -6.33 6.81
C LYS A 329 -23.81 -5.31 7.51
N ILE A 330 -22.53 -5.64 7.73
CA ILE A 330 -21.56 -4.74 8.38
C ILE A 330 -21.39 -3.46 7.57
N MET A 331 -21.23 -3.57 6.26
CA MET A 331 -21.01 -2.41 5.39
C MET A 331 -22.23 -1.49 5.31
N VAL A 332 -23.44 -2.05 5.28
CA VAL A 332 -24.68 -1.26 5.29
C VAL A 332 -24.88 -0.55 6.63
N GLU A 333 -24.60 -1.21 7.74
CA GLU A 333 -24.70 -0.63 9.08
C GLU A 333 -23.64 0.47 9.32
N GLN A 334 -22.50 0.39 8.66
CA GLN A 334 -21.35 1.29 8.83
C GLN A 334 -20.91 1.93 7.50
N PRO A 335 -21.71 2.81 6.89
CA PRO A 335 -21.49 3.28 5.52
C PRO A 335 -20.32 4.27 5.34
N ALA A 336 -19.71 4.73 6.42
CA ALA A 336 -18.74 5.83 6.39
C ALA A 336 -17.53 5.58 5.48
N SER A 337 -17.10 4.30 5.31
CA SER A 337 -15.93 3.98 4.48
C SER A 337 -16.24 3.81 2.99
N TRP A 338 -17.52 3.72 2.57
CA TRP A 338 -17.86 3.50 1.17
C TRP A 338 -18.86 4.50 0.60
N ALA A 339 -19.80 5.05 1.38
CA ALA A 339 -20.94 5.81 0.86
C ALA A 339 -20.56 7.05 0.02
N ALA A 340 -19.43 7.70 0.33
CA ALA A 340 -18.95 8.85 -0.46
C ALA A 340 -18.24 8.45 -1.78
N HIS A 341 -18.04 7.16 -2.02
CA HIS A 341 -17.24 6.63 -3.14
C HIS A 341 -18.03 5.73 -4.08
N TYR A 342 -19.13 5.15 -3.61
CA TYR A 342 -19.98 4.25 -4.39
C TYR A 342 -21.29 4.95 -4.74
N GLY A 343 -21.49 5.17 -6.03
CA GLY A 343 -22.67 5.86 -6.56
C GLY A 343 -23.65 4.91 -7.22
N GLY A 344 -24.72 5.50 -7.78
CA GLY A 344 -25.74 4.77 -8.53
C GLY A 344 -26.90 4.25 -7.67
N SER A 345 -27.65 3.31 -8.23
CA SER A 345 -28.79 2.64 -7.58
C SER A 345 -28.35 1.77 -6.39
N PRO A 346 -29.26 1.36 -5.50
CA PRO A 346 -28.92 0.46 -4.40
C PRO A 346 -28.28 -0.85 -4.84
N ASP A 347 -28.67 -1.41 -6.00
CA ASP A 347 -28.07 -2.62 -6.55
C ASP A 347 -26.66 -2.39 -7.08
N GLU A 348 -26.41 -1.28 -7.76
CA GLU A 348 -25.05 -0.89 -8.19
C GLU A 348 -24.15 -0.63 -6.99
N GLN A 349 -24.62 0.05 -5.96
CA GLN A 349 -23.88 0.24 -4.72
C GLN A 349 -23.57 -1.09 -4.02
N ARG A 350 -24.52 -2.05 -4.02
CA ARG A 350 -24.31 -3.39 -3.50
C ARG A 350 -23.20 -4.11 -4.27
N LEU A 351 -23.21 -4.06 -5.59
CA LEU A 351 -22.14 -4.65 -6.41
C LEU A 351 -20.79 -4.01 -6.10
N GLN A 352 -20.74 -2.69 -6.00
CA GLN A 352 -19.50 -1.96 -5.70
C GLN A 352 -18.96 -2.31 -4.30
N ARG A 353 -19.80 -2.47 -3.27
CA ARG A 353 -19.38 -2.89 -1.94
C ARG A 353 -18.62 -4.21 -1.95
N HIS A 354 -18.99 -5.13 -2.83
CA HIS A 354 -18.40 -6.47 -2.85
C HIS A 354 -17.35 -6.68 -3.93
N PHE A 355 -17.41 -5.95 -5.06
CA PHE A 355 -16.66 -6.29 -6.27
C PHE A 355 -15.88 -5.13 -6.91
N SER A 356 -15.86 -3.97 -6.27
CA SER A 356 -15.12 -2.82 -6.77
C SER A 356 -13.61 -3.03 -6.64
N TYR A 357 -12.82 -2.61 -7.62
CA TYR A 357 -11.36 -2.57 -7.55
C TYR A 357 -10.84 -1.65 -6.45
N SER A 358 -11.58 -0.58 -6.10
CA SER A 358 -11.23 0.26 -4.95
C SER A 358 -11.26 -0.48 -3.61
N ASP A 359 -11.84 -1.69 -3.59
CA ASP A 359 -11.83 -2.68 -2.48
C ASP A 359 -12.09 -2.07 -1.10
N ARG A 360 -13.11 -1.21 -1.02
CA ARG A 360 -13.40 -0.53 0.26
C ARG A 360 -13.93 -1.45 1.34
N ILE A 361 -14.29 -2.69 1.01
CA ILE A 361 -14.57 -3.75 1.98
C ILE A 361 -13.39 -4.02 2.92
N ARG A 362 -12.16 -3.68 2.51
CA ARG A 362 -10.94 -3.86 3.34
C ARG A 362 -11.01 -3.14 4.68
N TYR A 363 -11.73 -2.02 4.78
CA TYR A 363 -11.92 -1.28 6.02
C TYR A 363 -12.74 -2.02 7.09
N TYR A 364 -13.43 -3.10 6.69
CA TYR A 364 -14.35 -3.86 7.54
C TYR A 364 -13.78 -5.20 8.00
N TRP A 365 -12.64 -5.66 7.46
CA TRP A 365 -12.00 -6.89 7.94
C TRP A 365 -11.61 -6.85 9.41
N PRO A 366 -11.23 -5.68 10.02
CA PRO A 366 -10.99 -5.59 11.47
C PRO A 366 -12.25 -5.70 12.35
N ASP A 367 -13.46 -5.62 11.78
CA ASP A 367 -14.70 -5.81 12.57
C ASP A 367 -14.73 -7.24 13.16
N PRO A 368 -14.97 -7.39 14.50
CA PRO A 368 -15.00 -8.71 15.13
C PRO A 368 -15.99 -9.68 14.48
N ARG A 369 -17.10 -9.18 13.90
CA ARG A 369 -18.09 -10.01 13.20
C ARG A 369 -17.52 -10.56 11.88
N ALA A 370 -16.72 -9.79 11.17
CA ALA A 370 -16.03 -10.24 9.97
C ALA A 370 -15.02 -11.34 10.30
N SER A 371 -14.19 -11.13 11.32
CA SER A 371 -13.23 -12.13 11.80
C SER A 371 -13.91 -13.41 12.26
N ALA A 372 -15.04 -13.30 13.01
CA ALA A 372 -15.83 -14.45 13.43
C ALA A 372 -16.44 -15.20 12.24
N ALA A 373 -16.91 -14.47 11.21
CA ALA A 373 -17.47 -15.08 10.00
C ALA A 373 -16.42 -15.84 9.18
N VAL A 374 -15.19 -15.30 9.06
CA VAL A 374 -14.08 -16.01 8.43
C VAL A 374 -13.70 -17.26 9.23
N GLY A 375 -13.62 -17.18 10.55
CA GLY A 375 -13.37 -18.33 11.41
C GLY A 375 -14.45 -19.42 11.28
N GLU A 376 -15.72 -19.03 11.20
CA GLU A 376 -16.82 -19.95 10.94
C GLU A 376 -16.74 -20.58 9.56
N LEU A 377 -16.43 -19.80 8.52
CA LEU A 377 -16.23 -20.31 7.18
C LEU A 377 -15.17 -21.42 7.17
N PHE A 378 -14.00 -21.19 7.79
CA PHE A 378 -12.93 -22.19 7.82
C PHE A 378 -13.32 -23.46 8.59
N ARG A 379 -14.15 -23.35 9.64
CA ARG A 379 -14.66 -24.52 10.37
C ARG A 379 -15.72 -25.32 9.60
N ARG A 380 -16.45 -24.69 8.67
CA ARG A 380 -17.44 -25.35 7.80
C ARG A 380 -16.81 -26.13 6.66
N LEU A 381 -15.58 -25.80 6.29
CA LEU A 381 -14.88 -26.45 5.20
C LEU A 381 -14.16 -27.72 5.68
N PRO A 382 -14.03 -28.77 4.83
CA PRO A 382 -13.21 -29.93 5.16
C PRO A 382 -11.73 -29.56 5.18
N ASP A 383 -10.91 -30.43 5.83
CA ASP A 383 -9.44 -30.26 5.86
C ASP A 383 -8.83 -30.18 4.46
N GLU A 384 -9.37 -30.95 3.52
CA GLU A 384 -9.02 -30.89 2.10
C GLU A 384 -10.26 -30.57 1.28
N ILE A 385 -10.22 -29.50 0.55
CA ILE A 385 -11.31 -29.04 -0.32
C ILE A 385 -11.26 -29.84 -1.63
N PRO A 386 -12.40 -30.39 -2.10
CA PRO A 386 -12.42 -31.14 -3.37
C PRO A 386 -11.90 -30.34 -4.55
N GLU A 387 -10.98 -30.94 -5.31
CA GLU A 387 -10.32 -30.31 -6.46
C GLU A 387 -11.32 -29.75 -7.49
N THR A 388 -12.42 -30.47 -7.72
CA THR A 388 -13.48 -30.04 -8.64
C THR A 388 -14.17 -28.74 -8.20
N LEU A 389 -14.30 -28.50 -6.88
CA LEU A 389 -14.84 -27.25 -6.35
C LEU A 389 -13.81 -26.12 -6.41
N ILE A 390 -12.54 -26.43 -6.19
CA ILE A 390 -11.44 -25.47 -6.41
C ILE A 390 -11.42 -25.03 -7.90
N SER A 391 -11.50 -25.98 -8.82
CA SER A 391 -11.60 -25.69 -10.26
C SER A 391 -12.76 -24.73 -10.58
N GLN A 392 -13.93 -24.96 -9.99
CA GLN A 392 -15.14 -24.17 -10.25
C GLN A 392 -15.06 -22.77 -9.63
N TYR A 393 -14.65 -22.65 -8.36
CA TYR A 393 -14.81 -21.44 -7.57
C TYR A 393 -13.50 -20.68 -7.33
N LEU A 394 -12.36 -21.33 -7.51
CA LEU A 394 -11.02 -20.78 -7.33
C LEU A 394 -10.12 -21.14 -8.51
N GLY A 395 -10.65 -21.06 -9.73
CA GLY A 395 -10.05 -21.54 -10.96
C GLY A 395 -8.62 -21.04 -11.22
N ARG A 396 -8.26 -19.85 -10.75
CA ARG A 396 -6.90 -19.31 -10.84
C ARG A 396 -5.87 -20.16 -10.08
N LEU A 397 -6.28 -20.88 -9.03
CA LEU A 397 -5.42 -21.70 -8.18
C LEU A 397 -5.41 -23.18 -8.59
N TYR A 398 -6.28 -23.59 -9.52
CA TYR A 398 -6.45 -24.98 -9.90
C TYR A 398 -5.13 -25.66 -10.32
N SER A 399 -4.36 -25.02 -11.19
CA SER A 399 -3.10 -25.57 -11.67
C SER A 399 -2.05 -25.76 -10.56
N ASP A 400 -2.05 -24.88 -9.56
CA ASP A 400 -1.13 -24.95 -8.43
C ASP A 400 -1.52 -26.05 -7.45
N VAL A 401 -2.82 -26.29 -7.27
CA VAL A 401 -3.33 -27.37 -6.45
C VAL A 401 -3.04 -28.74 -7.12
N VAL A 402 -3.37 -28.89 -8.39
CA VAL A 402 -3.14 -30.16 -9.13
C VAL A 402 -1.65 -30.51 -9.18
N SER A 403 -0.79 -29.51 -9.34
CA SER A 403 0.67 -29.71 -9.32
C SER A 403 1.27 -29.81 -7.91
N LYS A 404 0.42 -29.83 -6.86
CA LYS A 404 0.81 -29.92 -5.44
C LYS A 404 1.71 -28.79 -4.94
N ARG A 405 1.73 -27.64 -5.65
CA ARG A 405 2.40 -26.43 -5.17
C ARG A 405 1.63 -25.74 -4.05
N VAL A 406 0.29 -25.88 -4.08
CA VAL A 406 -0.61 -25.34 -3.06
C VAL A 406 -1.44 -26.47 -2.46
N ALA A 407 -1.49 -26.56 -1.15
CA ALA A 407 -2.35 -27.52 -0.47
C ALA A 407 -3.83 -27.09 -0.61
N PRO A 408 -4.78 -28.05 -0.83
CA PRO A 408 -6.20 -27.76 -1.00
C PRO A 408 -6.89 -27.43 0.35
N LYS A 409 -6.28 -26.54 1.14
CA LYS A 409 -6.76 -26.14 2.47
C LYS A 409 -7.21 -24.68 2.42
N ALA A 410 -8.28 -24.33 3.11
CA ALA A 410 -8.90 -23.02 3.05
C ALA A 410 -7.89 -21.85 3.23
N ARG A 411 -7.04 -21.95 4.26
CA ARG A 411 -6.05 -20.92 4.58
C ARG A 411 -4.95 -20.83 3.52
N GLU A 412 -4.45 -21.96 3.04
CA GLU A 412 -3.40 -22.01 2.02
C GLU A 412 -3.91 -21.49 0.67
N LEU A 413 -5.18 -21.73 0.33
CA LEU A 413 -5.81 -21.16 -0.87
C LEU A 413 -5.94 -19.64 -0.78
N CYS A 414 -6.27 -19.08 0.39
CA CYS A 414 -6.27 -17.63 0.59
C CYS A 414 -4.87 -17.04 0.43
N LEU A 415 -3.84 -17.66 1.03
CA LEU A 415 -2.45 -17.21 0.90
C LEU A 415 -1.96 -17.29 -0.54
N ALA A 416 -2.29 -18.37 -1.26
CA ALA A 416 -1.95 -18.54 -2.67
C ALA A 416 -2.62 -17.50 -3.58
N ALA A 417 -3.86 -17.11 -3.29
CA ALA A 417 -4.54 -16.06 -4.03
C ALA A 417 -3.83 -14.71 -3.88
N ILE A 418 -3.44 -14.36 -2.65
CA ILE A 418 -2.66 -13.13 -2.39
C ILE A 418 -1.29 -13.22 -3.06
N ASP A 419 -0.62 -14.37 -2.96
CA ASP A 419 0.68 -14.61 -3.57
C ASP A 419 0.64 -14.47 -5.10
N THR A 420 -0.45 -14.92 -5.74
CA THR A 420 -0.68 -14.72 -7.18
C THR A 420 -0.72 -13.23 -7.55
N ALA A 421 -1.27 -12.37 -6.69
CA ALA A 421 -1.28 -10.92 -6.90
C ALA A 421 0.09 -10.27 -6.62
N LEU A 422 0.90 -10.84 -5.72
CA LEU A 422 2.26 -10.35 -5.41
C LEU A 422 3.33 -10.80 -6.42
N ALA A 423 3.14 -11.95 -7.06
CA ALA A 423 4.14 -12.55 -7.96
C ALA A 423 4.61 -11.61 -9.09
N PRO A 424 3.74 -10.85 -9.78
CA PRO A 424 4.15 -9.88 -10.79
C PRO A 424 5.07 -8.78 -10.26
N TYR A 425 4.81 -8.29 -9.05
CA TYR A 425 5.65 -7.29 -8.38
C TYR A 425 7.02 -7.86 -8.07
N SER A 426 7.05 -9.08 -7.56
CA SER A 426 8.30 -9.76 -7.25
C SER A 426 9.16 -9.94 -8.49
N GLY A 427 8.56 -10.37 -9.61
CA GLY A 427 9.24 -10.46 -10.90
C GLY A 427 9.78 -9.13 -11.42
N ALA A 428 8.98 -8.05 -11.29
CA ALA A 428 9.37 -6.72 -11.75
C ALA A 428 10.53 -6.12 -10.93
N THR A 429 10.58 -6.41 -9.62
CA THR A 429 11.56 -5.85 -8.68
C THR A 429 12.78 -6.75 -8.44
N ALA A 430 12.80 -7.97 -8.99
CA ALA A 430 13.93 -8.88 -8.87
C ALA A 430 15.21 -8.34 -9.56
N ASN A 431 16.36 -8.75 -9.08
CA ASN A 431 17.62 -8.55 -9.82
C ASN A 431 17.55 -9.31 -11.14
N ARG A 432 17.88 -8.64 -12.23
CA ARG A 432 18.01 -9.23 -13.55
C ARG A 432 19.46 -9.59 -13.83
#